data_1b0a0fa0d7bf79df7addb9591a0158a7
#
_entry.id   1b0a0fa0d7bf79df7addb9591a0158a7
#
_cell.length_a   1.000
_cell.length_b   1.000
_cell.length_c   1.000
_cell.angle_alpha   90.00
_cell.angle_beta   90.00
_cell.angle_gamma   90.00
#
_symmetry.space_group_name_H-M   'P 1'
#
loop_
_entity.id
_entity.type
_entity.pdbx_description
1 polymer ?
#
loop_
_entity_poly.entity_id
_entity_poly.type
_entity_poly.pdbx_seq_one_letter_code
_entity_poly.pdbx_strand_id
1 'polypeptide(L)'
;SVLCCYEFYRIMRLDGKVPNEFVGLVASVLFPLSVLVDPVWLTVINFLLVLLLGLWYVKNPRTRIADVAVTAFGAIYTGYMLSAIVLLREAISGWEGALLSIGVCASLWLSDSFAYMVGSRFGKHKMVPKISPKKSWEGFFGGLFGSVVVWIIIWWTGLYEINLWFSILCGVVVSIMGVFGDLLESRIKPVSYTHLRAH
;
A
#
# COMPACT_ATOMS: atom_id res chain seq x y z
N SER A 1 5.67 -9.25 1.48
CA SER A 1 4.68 -9.37 0.38
C SER A 1 3.87 -10.65 0.47
N VAL A 2 4.50 -11.84 0.59
CA VAL A 2 3.82 -13.17 0.56
C VAL A 2 2.71 -13.29 1.59
N LEU A 3 3.00 -12.99 2.86
CA LEU A 3 2.01 -13.09 3.94
C LEU A 3 0.81 -12.16 3.70
N CYS A 4 1.06 -10.92 3.25
CA CYS A 4 -0.01 -9.98 2.94
C CYS A 4 -0.86 -10.46 1.76
N CYS A 5 -0.22 -11.01 0.71
CA CYS A 5 -0.91 -11.56 -0.45
C CYS A 5 -1.76 -12.78 -0.08
N TYR A 6 -1.22 -13.69 0.72
CA TYR A 6 -1.94 -14.86 1.22
C TYR A 6 -3.16 -14.47 2.06
N GLU A 7 -3.01 -13.54 3.01
CA GLU A 7 -4.13 -13.05 3.83
C GLU A 7 -5.19 -12.34 2.97
N PHE A 8 -4.76 -11.55 1.97
CA PHE A 8 -5.68 -10.93 1.03
C PHE A 8 -6.51 -12.00 0.28
N TYR A 9 -5.88 -13.05 -0.26
CA TYR A 9 -6.61 -14.12 -0.94
C TYR A 9 -7.50 -14.92 0.01
N ARG A 10 -7.08 -15.12 1.25
CA ARG A 10 -7.89 -15.74 2.29
C ARG A 10 -9.18 -14.95 2.53
N ILE A 11 -9.10 -13.63 2.64
CA ILE A 11 -10.27 -12.75 2.78
C ILE A 11 -11.17 -12.85 1.55
N MET A 12 -10.60 -12.84 0.36
CA MET A 12 -11.37 -12.92 -0.89
C MET A 12 -12.07 -14.27 -1.07
N ARG A 13 -11.49 -15.37 -0.58
CA ARG A 13 -12.17 -16.67 -0.55
C ARG A 13 -13.40 -16.66 0.33
N LEU A 14 -13.36 -15.99 1.48
CA LEU A 14 -14.54 -15.82 2.33
C LEU A 14 -15.68 -15.06 1.62
N ASP A 15 -15.34 -14.21 0.63
CA ASP A 15 -16.31 -13.54 -0.24
C ASP A 15 -16.72 -14.37 -1.46
N GLY A 16 -16.41 -15.67 -1.48
CA GLY A 16 -16.77 -16.58 -2.57
C GLY A 16 -15.99 -16.36 -3.88
N LYS A 17 -14.84 -15.69 -3.85
CA LYS A 17 -13.89 -15.60 -4.97
C LYS A 17 -12.94 -16.80 -4.94
N VAL A 18 -12.45 -17.19 -6.11
CA VAL A 18 -11.51 -18.31 -6.26
C VAL A 18 -10.24 -17.80 -6.98
N PRO A 19 -9.38 -17.04 -6.28
CA PRO A 19 -8.15 -16.52 -6.89
C PRO A 19 -7.18 -17.64 -7.23
N ASN A 20 -6.35 -17.43 -8.25
CA ASN A 20 -5.20 -18.29 -8.52
C ASN A 20 -4.04 -17.91 -7.57
N GLU A 21 -4.08 -18.47 -6.36
CA GLU A 21 -3.14 -18.13 -5.30
C GLU A 21 -1.68 -18.40 -5.68
N PHE A 22 -1.42 -19.50 -6.40
CA PHE A 22 -0.06 -19.84 -6.79
C PHE A 22 0.55 -18.75 -7.69
N VAL A 23 -0.15 -18.36 -8.75
CA VAL A 23 0.34 -17.32 -9.67
C VAL A 23 0.49 -15.99 -8.95
N GLY A 24 -0.48 -15.61 -8.11
CA GLY A 24 -0.44 -14.37 -7.37
C GLY A 24 0.66 -14.31 -6.32
N LEU A 25 0.87 -15.38 -5.55
CA LEU A 25 1.94 -15.46 -4.55
C LEU A 25 3.32 -15.41 -5.20
N VAL A 26 3.53 -16.16 -6.27
CA VAL A 26 4.80 -16.12 -7.01
C VAL A 26 5.08 -14.71 -7.54
N ALA A 27 4.11 -14.08 -8.17
CA ALA A 27 4.25 -12.72 -8.67
C ALA A 27 4.55 -11.72 -7.53
N SER A 28 3.89 -11.85 -6.39
CA SER A 28 4.10 -10.97 -5.23
C SER A 28 5.52 -11.04 -4.66
N VAL A 29 6.20 -12.17 -4.81
CA VAL A 29 7.63 -12.33 -4.45
C VAL A 29 8.53 -11.77 -5.53
N LEU A 30 8.23 -12.08 -6.80
CA LEU A 30 9.09 -11.69 -7.92
C LEU A 30 9.15 -10.17 -8.10
N PHE A 31 8.08 -9.44 -7.83
CA PHE A 31 8.06 -7.98 -7.96
C PHE A 31 9.17 -7.30 -7.14
N PRO A 32 9.27 -7.42 -5.81
CA PRO A 32 10.32 -6.75 -5.06
C PRO A 32 11.72 -7.32 -5.34
N LEU A 33 11.85 -8.62 -5.66
CA LEU A 33 13.14 -9.21 -6.00
C LEU A 33 13.66 -8.72 -7.36
N SER A 34 12.78 -8.46 -8.30
CA SER A 34 13.17 -7.99 -9.63
C SER A 34 13.88 -6.64 -9.61
N VAL A 35 13.50 -5.77 -8.67
CA VAL A 35 14.13 -4.45 -8.50
C VAL A 35 15.62 -4.58 -8.14
N LEU A 36 15.99 -5.61 -7.38
CA LEU A 36 17.39 -5.86 -6.99
C LEU A 36 18.28 -6.28 -8.18
N VAL A 37 17.65 -6.74 -9.27
CA VAL A 37 18.37 -7.13 -10.49
C VAL A 37 18.37 -5.96 -11.48
N ASP A 38 17.20 -5.54 -11.92
CA ASP A 38 16.98 -4.39 -12.79
C ASP A 38 15.48 -4.00 -12.74
N PRO A 39 15.15 -2.71 -12.52
CA PRO A 39 13.76 -2.24 -12.49
C PRO A 39 12.93 -2.57 -13.74
N VAL A 40 13.55 -2.80 -14.89
CA VAL A 40 12.88 -3.23 -16.14
C VAL A 40 12.10 -4.53 -15.92
N TRP A 41 12.58 -5.42 -15.06
CA TRP A 41 11.91 -6.69 -14.75
C TRP A 41 10.54 -6.52 -14.09
N LEU A 42 10.28 -5.39 -13.42
CA LEU A 42 8.93 -5.06 -12.92
C LEU A 42 7.89 -5.07 -14.05
N THR A 43 8.26 -4.46 -15.19
CA THR A 43 7.39 -4.42 -16.37
C THR A 43 7.22 -5.80 -16.98
N VAL A 44 8.31 -6.57 -17.09
CA VAL A 44 8.28 -7.94 -17.63
C VAL A 44 7.41 -8.85 -16.78
N ILE A 45 7.57 -8.81 -15.45
CA ILE A 45 6.76 -9.63 -14.53
C ILE A 45 5.29 -9.24 -14.57
N ASN A 46 4.99 -7.93 -14.66
CA ASN A 46 3.61 -7.48 -14.79
C ASN A 46 2.96 -7.97 -16.09
N PHE A 47 3.69 -7.90 -17.21
CA PHE A 47 3.23 -8.46 -18.49
C PHE A 47 3.01 -9.98 -18.41
N LEU A 48 3.96 -10.72 -17.82
CA LEU A 48 3.83 -12.15 -17.62
C LEU A 48 2.66 -12.52 -16.71
N LEU A 49 2.42 -11.75 -15.65
CA LEU A 49 1.27 -11.93 -14.76
C LEU A 49 -0.04 -11.84 -15.55
N VAL A 50 -0.21 -10.77 -16.34
CA VAL A 50 -1.42 -10.58 -17.17
C VAL A 50 -1.57 -11.71 -18.19
N LEU A 51 -0.48 -12.12 -18.85
CA LEU A 51 -0.49 -13.22 -19.83
C LEU A 51 -0.89 -14.55 -19.18
N LEU A 52 -0.27 -14.90 -18.05
CA LEU A 52 -0.56 -16.15 -17.33
C LEU A 52 -2.00 -16.20 -16.81
N LEU A 53 -2.50 -15.09 -16.29
CA LEU A 53 -3.89 -14.98 -15.84
C LEU A 53 -4.87 -15.06 -17.01
N GLY A 54 -4.54 -14.45 -18.15
CA GLY A 54 -5.33 -14.58 -19.38
C GLY A 54 -5.38 -16.02 -19.88
N LEU A 55 -4.24 -16.71 -19.93
CA LEU A 55 -4.16 -18.13 -20.30
C LEU A 55 -4.94 -19.02 -19.30
N TRP A 56 -4.84 -18.73 -18.00
CA TRP A 56 -5.61 -19.45 -17.00
C TRP A 56 -7.12 -19.27 -17.19
N TYR A 57 -7.56 -18.04 -17.48
CA TYR A 57 -8.96 -17.73 -17.76
C TYR A 57 -9.50 -18.46 -18.97
N VAL A 58 -8.74 -18.48 -20.08
CA VAL A 58 -9.14 -19.15 -21.32
C VAL A 58 -9.18 -20.67 -21.14
N LYS A 59 -8.22 -21.25 -20.41
CA LYS A 59 -8.15 -22.72 -20.20
C LYS A 59 -9.19 -23.25 -19.23
N ASN A 60 -9.72 -22.42 -18.34
CA ASN A 60 -10.65 -22.85 -17.29
C ASN A 60 -12.03 -22.18 -17.43
N PRO A 61 -12.99 -22.79 -18.14
CA PRO A 61 -14.31 -22.19 -18.39
C PRO A 61 -15.11 -21.87 -17.12
N ARG A 62 -14.76 -22.46 -15.97
CA ARG A 62 -15.42 -22.19 -14.68
C ARG A 62 -14.87 -20.95 -13.98
N THR A 63 -13.74 -20.41 -14.41
CA THR A 63 -13.11 -19.23 -13.82
C THR A 63 -13.90 -17.99 -14.21
N ARG A 64 -14.25 -17.17 -13.23
CA ARG A 64 -14.91 -15.88 -13.47
C ARG A 64 -13.88 -14.78 -13.65
N ILE A 65 -14.20 -13.77 -14.43
CA ILE A 65 -13.32 -12.59 -14.60
C ILE A 65 -13.01 -11.90 -13.25
N ALA A 66 -13.94 -11.99 -12.28
CA ALA A 66 -13.74 -11.50 -10.94
C ALA A 66 -12.59 -12.23 -10.20
N ASP A 67 -12.42 -13.53 -10.42
CA ASP A 67 -11.36 -14.33 -9.82
C ASP A 67 -9.99 -13.94 -10.40
N VAL A 68 -9.95 -13.66 -11.71
CA VAL A 68 -8.76 -13.10 -12.40
C VAL A 68 -8.40 -11.73 -11.84
N ALA A 69 -9.38 -10.83 -11.74
CA ALA A 69 -9.19 -9.48 -11.24
C ALA A 69 -8.69 -9.47 -9.79
N VAL A 70 -9.25 -10.32 -8.93
CA VAL A 70 -8.82 -10.48 -7.52
C VAL A 70 -7.38 -11.02 -7.46
N THR A 71 -7.03 -11.98 -8.31
CA THR A 71 -5.66 -12.52 -8.36
C THR A 71 -4.65 -11.44 -8.76
N ALA A 72 -4.95 -10.69 -9.84
CA ALA A 72 -4.09 -9.59 -10.29
C ALA A 72 -3.98 -8.49 -9.25
N PHE A 73 -5.11 -8.06 -8.68
CA PHE A 73 -5.12 -7.00 -7.67
C PHE A 73 -4.32 -7.40 -6.42
N GLY A 74 -4.47 -8.64 -5.92
CA GLY A 74 -3.71 -9.12 -4.77
C GLY A 74 -2.20 -9.08 -5.00
N ALA A 75 -1.73 -9.60 -6.14
CA ALA A 75 -0.32 -9.60 -6.49
C ALA A 75 0.24 -8.18 -6.66
N ILE A 76 -0.48 -7.28 -7.34
CA ILE A 76 -0.07 -5.89 -7.56
C ILE A 76 -0.09 -5.12 -6.23
N TYR A 77 -1.17 -5.20 -5.46
CA TYR A 77 -1.33 -4.46 -4.22
C TYR A 77 -0.30 -4.85 -3.16
N THR A 78 0.01 -6.15 -3.04
CA THR A 78 0.91 -6.64 -1.97
C THR A 78 2.35 -6.85 -2.44
N GLY A 79 2.61 -7.02 -3.73
CA GLY A 79 3.92 -7.25 -4.30
C GLY A 79 4.47 -6.02 -5.02
N TYR A 80 3.79 -5.58 -6.09
CA TYR A 80 4.26 -4.46 -6.90
C TYR A 80 4.32 -3.15 -6.11
N MET A 81 3.30 -2.82 -5.28
CA MET A 81 3.32 -1.60 -4.46
C MET A 81 4.45 -1.64 -3.41
N LEU A 82 4.74 -2.81 -2.84
CA LEU A 82 5.85 -2.95 -1.90
C LEU A 82 7.22 -2.80 -2.59
N SER A 83 7.33 -3.08 -3.88
CA SER A 83 8.55 -2.87 -4.66
C SER A 83 8.99 -1.40 -4.69
N ALA A 84 8.05 -0.47 -4.49
CA ALA A 84 8.36 0.96 -4.43
C ALA A 84 9.33 1.31 -3.28
N ILE A 85 9.28 0.59 -2.16
CA ILE A 85 10.23 0.79 -1.04
C ILE A 85 11.61 0.32 -1.45
N VAL A 86 11.71 -0.79 -2.19
CA VAL A 86 12.98 -1.30 -2.69
C VAL A 86 13.54 -0.36 -3.76
N LEU A 87 12.70 0.14 -4.68
CA LEU A 87 13.09 1.13 -5.68
C LEU A 87 13.63 2.40 -5.01
N LEU A 88 12.95 2.88 -3.97
CA LEU A 88 13.39 4.06 -3.22
C LEU A 88 14.73 3.81 -2.53
N ARG A 89 14.93 2.61 -1.97
CA ARG A 89 16.18 2.21 -1.33
C ARG A 89 17.35 2.17 -2.33
N GLU A 90 17.11 1.70 -3.55
CA GLU A 90 18.11 1.57 -4.61
C GLU A 90 18.30 2.84 -5.45
N ALA A 91 17.36 3.81 -5.35
CA ALA A 91 17.44 5.08 -6.08
C ALA A 91 18.67 5.92 -5.70
N ILE A 92 19.12 5.79 -4.45
CA ILE A 92 20.31 6.45 -3.93
C ILE A 92 21.23 5.37 -3.36
N SER A 93 22.46 5.29 -3.87
CA SER A 93 23.46 4.32 -3.43
C SER A 93 23.91 4.56 -1.98
N GLY A 94 24.26 3.50 -1.28
CA GLY A 94 24.80 3.58 0.07
C GLY A 94 23.73 3.69 1.15
N TRP A 95 24.12 4.23 2.30
CA TRP A 95 23.27 4.36 3.50
C TRP A 95 22.20 5.45 3.37
N GLU A 96 22.41 6.43 2.50
CA GLU A 96 21.47 7.53 2.27
C GLU A 96 20.13 7.02 1.70
N GLY A 97 20.15 6.08 0.76
CA GLY A 97 18.95 5.44 0.25
C GLY A 97 18.17 4.68 1.34
N ALA A 98 18.87 4.04 2.28
CA ALA A 98 18.24 3.42 3.44
C ALA A 98 17.57 4.46 4.37
N LEU A 99 18.26 5.57 4.65
CA LEU A 99 17.71 6.66 5.46
C LEU A 99 16.48 7.28 4.81
N LEU A 100 16.49 7.48 3.50
CA LEU A 100 15.32 8.00 2.78
C LEU A 100 14.12 7.06 2.92
N SER A 101 14.34 5.75 2.74
CA SER A 101 13.30 4.74 2.89
C SER A 101 12.73 4.70 4.32
N ILE A 102 13.62 4.77 5.33
CA ILE A 102 13.22 4.88 6.74
C ILE A 102 12.46 6.19 6.98
N GLY A 103 12.90 7.31 6.39
CA GLY A 103 12.23 8.60 6.47
C GLY A 103 10.80 8.58 5.92
N VAL A 104 10.58 7.92 4.77
CA VAL A 104 9.23 7.72 4.22
C VAL A 104 8.37 6.87 5.16
N CYS A 105 8.89 5.76 5.70
CA CYS A 105 8.17 4.95 6.67
C CYS A 105 7.87 5.74 7.96
N ALA A 106 8.83 6.50 8.46
CA ALA A 106 8.66 7.34 9.65
C ALA A 106 7.59 8.42 9.41
N SER A 107 7.53 9.01 8.22
CA SER A 107 6.52 10.02 7.89
C SER A 107 5.10 9.43 7.89
N LEU A 108 4.92 8.18 7.44
CA LEU A 108 3.65 7.46 7.55
C LEU A 108 3.28 7.19 9.02
N TRP A 109 4.23 6.66 9.82
CA TRP A 109 3.99 6.36 11.23
C TRP A 109 3.67 7.61 12.07
N LEU A 110 4.38 8.72 11.81
CA LEU A 110 4.05 9.98 12.46
C LEU A 110 2.71 10.53 11.99
N SER A 111 2.39 10.43 10.70
CA SER A 111 1.07 10.79 10.17
C SER A 111 -0.03 10.06 10.92
N ASP A 112 0.05 8.73 11.07
CA ASP A 112 -0.95 7.94 11.78
C ASP A 112 -1.03 8.29 13.27
N SER A 113 0.13 8.48 13.92
CA SER A 113 0.20 8.83 15.34
C SER A 113 -0.43 10.19 15.62
N PHE A 114 -0.10 11.21 14.82
CA PHE A 114 -0.67 12.55 14.96
C PHE A 114 -2.15 12.57 14.56
N ALA A 115 -2.53 11.83 13.51
CA ALA A 115 -3.93 11.68 13.13
C ALA A 115 -4.78 11.09 14.27
N TYR A 116 -4.25 10.05 14.93
CA TYR A 116 -4.89 9.44 16.09
C TYR A 116 -4.95 10.42 17.28
N MET A 117 -3.83 11.07 17.63
CA MET A 117 -3.74 11.96 18.78
C MET A 117 -4.66 13.17 18.65
N VAL A 118 -4.67 13.82 17.49
CA VAL A 118 -5.53 14.98 17.21
C VAL A 118 -6.98 14.53 17.02
N GLY A 119 -7.22 13.48 16.26
CA GLY A 119 -8.55 12.96 15.98
C GLY A 119 -9.29 12.43 17.19
N SER A 120 -8.58 11.82 18.17
CA SER A 120 -9.18 11.33 19.41
C SER A 120 -9.56 12.46 20.37
N ARG A 121 -8.82 13.58 20.38
CA ARG A 121 -9.07 14.72 21.28
C ARG A 121 -10.00 15.76 20.68
N PHE A 122 -9.84 16.06 19.40
CA PHE A 122 -10.50 17.20 18.73
C PHE A 122 -11.43 16.78 17.59
N GLY A 123 -11.52 15.49 17.24
CA GLY A 123 -12.25 14.97 16.09
C GLY A 123 -13.76 15.10 16.18
N LYS A 124 -14.29 16.21 15.70
CA LYS A 124 -15.73 16.51 15.65
C LYS A 124 -16.35 16.15 14.31
N HIS A 125 -15.67 16.43 13.21
CA HIS A 125 -16.20 16.24 11.86
C HIS A 125 -15.70 14.91 11.26
N LYS A 126 -16.60 13.95 11.10
CA LYS A 126 -16.27 12.63 10.52
C LYS A 126 -15.97 12.75 9.03
N MET A 127 -14.85 12.15 8.58
CA MET A 127 -14.43 12.19 7.18
C MET A 127 -15.24 11.22 6.31
N VAL A 128 -15.30 9.94 6.69
CA VAL A 128 -15.99 8.89 5.91
C VAL A 128 -16.74 7.96 6.88
N PRO A 129 -17.89 8.37 7.45
CA PRO A 129 -18.61 7.62 8.49
C PRO A 129 -18.97 6.19 8.09
N LYS A 130 -19.29 5.98 6.81
CA LYS A 130 -19.73 4.68 6.29
C LYS A 130 -18.60 3.65 6.15
N ILE A 131 -17.34 4.08 6.05
CA ILE A 131 -16.18 3.21 5.83
C ILE A 131 -15.33 3.12 7.11
N SER A 132 -15.04 4.27 7.70
CA SER A 132 -14.25 4.38 8.92
C SER A 132 -14.83 5.45 9.85
N PRO A 133 -15.70 5.07 10.81
CA PRO A 133 -16.38 6.01 11.70
C PRO A 133 -15.44 6.71 12.68
N LYS A 134 -14.22 6.19 12.85
CA LYS A 134 -13.21 6.79 13.75
C LYS A 134 -12.42 7.92 13.10
N LYS A 135 -12.34 7.99 11.75
CA LYS A 135 -11.57 9.03 11.05
C LYS A 135 -12.31 10.37 11.04
N SER A 136 -11.58 11.44 11.35
CA SER A 136 -12.06 12.81 11.36
C SER A 136 -11.18 13.72 10.52
N TRP A 137 -11.72 14.85 10.05
CA TRP A 137 -10.96 15.85 9.30
C TRP A 137 -9.87 16.51 10.15
N GLU A 138 -10.14 16.74 11.44
CA GLU A 138 -9.15 17.28 12.38
C GLU A 138 -7.97 16.30 12.52
N GLY A 139 -8.27 15.00 12.62
CA GLY A 139 -7.23 13.97 12.62
C GLY A 139 -6.42 13.96 11.33
N PHE A 140 -7.06 14.11 10.17
CA PHE A 140 -6.38 14.20 8.88
C PHE A 140 -5.37 15.35 8.83
N PHE A 141 -5.76 16.55 9.27
CA PHE A 141 -4.84 17.70 9.33
C PHE A 141 -3.71 17.48 10.35
N GLY A 142 -4.00 16.81 11.47
CA GLY A 142 -2.97 16.38 12.42
C GLY A 142 -1.95 15.44 11.78
N GLY A 143 -2.40 14.43 11.06
CA GLY A 143 -1.54 13.50 10.32
C GLY A 143 -0.70 14.18 9.24
N LEU A 144 -1.32 15.08 8.48
CA LEU A 144 -0.65 15.89 7.48
C LEU A 144 0.49 16.72 8.09
N PHE A 145 0.24 17.35 9.23
CA PHE A 145 1.27 18.07 9.97
C PHE A 145 2.43 17.13 10.38
N GLY A 146 2.12 15.96 10.96
CA GLY A 146 3.13 14.99 11.39
C GLY A 146 4.02 14.51 10.23
N SER A 147 3.44 14.20 9.08
CA SER A 147 4.18 13.80 7.88
C SER A 147 5.08 14.93 7.35
N VAL A 148 4.54 16.14 7.23
CA VAL A 148 5.29 17.32 6.73
C VAL A 148 6.48 17.64 7.63
N VAL A 149 6.34 17.52 8.95
CA VAL A 149 7.44 17.73 9.90
C VAL A 149 8.62 16.79 9.62
N VAL A 150 8.36 15.51 9.35
CA VAL A 150 9.44 14.55 9.00
C VAL A 150 10.16 14.98 7.74
N TRP A 151 9.43 15.39 6.70
CA TRP A 151 10.04 15.82 5.45
C TRP A 151 10.81 17.14 5.58
N ILE A 152 10.39 18.05 6.44
CA ILE A 152 11.15 19.26 6.79
C ILE A 152 12.45 18.89 7.52
N ILE A 153 12.42 17.89 8.43
CA ILE A 153 13.63 17.39 9.09
C ILE A 153 14.57 16.77 8.04
N ILE A 154 14.08 15.96 7.11
CA ILE A 154 14.89 15.40 6.01
C ILE A 154 15.54 16.52 5.19
N TRP A 155 14.78 17.55 4.81
CA TRP A 155 15.34 18.71 4.12
C TRP A 155 16.41 19.41 4.95
N TRP A 156 16.20 19.59 6.25
CA TRP A 156 17.12 20.30 7.14
C TRP A 156 18.44 19.55 7.34
N THR A 157 18.46 18.22 7.21
CA THR A 157 19.72 17.45 7.28
C THR A 157 20.70 17.79 6.18
N GLY A 158 20.24 18.36 5.06
CA GLY A 158 21.05 18.65 3.88
C GLY A 158 21.60 17.42 3.16
N LEU A 159 21.16 16.20 3.54
CA LEU A 159 21.61 14.95 2.92
C LEU A 159 21.14 14.79 1.48
N TYR A 160 20.07 15.47 1.11
CA TYR A 160 19.47 15.39 -0.21
C TYR A 160 19.36 16.80 -0.80
N GLU A 161 19.69 16.95 -2.08
CA GLU A 161 19.57 18.23 -2.81
C GLU A 161 18.10 18.52 -3.18
N ILE A 162 17.23 18.57 -2.16
CA ILE A 162 15.81 18.88 -2.30
C ILE A 162 15.52 20.27 -1.72
N ASN A 163 14.60 21.01 -2.35
CA ASN A 163 14.18 22.28 -1.80
C ASN A 163 13.03 22.12 -0.79
N LEU A 164 12.84 23.12 0.06
CA LEU A 164 11.82 23.10 1.11
C LEU A 164 10.41 22.84 0.56
N TRP A 165 10.04 23.46 -0.56
CA TRP A 165 8.71 23.30 -1.15
C TRP A 165 8.45 21.89 -1.64
N PHE A 166 9.46 21.26 -2.24
CA PHE A 166 9.39 19.85 -2.64
C PHE A 166 9.24 18.93 -1.44
N SER A 167 9.96 19.18 -0.33
CA SER A 167 9.84 18.41 0.92
C SER A 167 8.43 18.52 1.51
N ILE A 168 7.87 19.73 1.57
CA ILE A 168 6.49 19.92 2.01
C ILE A 168 5.51 19.15 1.12
N LEU A 169 5.68 19.22 -0.21
CA LEU A 169 4.85 18.46 -1.15
C LEU A 169 4.94 16.96 -0.92
N CYS A 170 6.14 16.41 -0.70
CA CYS A 170 6.34 15.00 -0.38
C CYS A 170 5.58 14.60 0.90
N GLY A 171 5.68 15.40 1.96
CA GLY A 171 4.95 15.15 3.20
C GLY A 171 3.43 15.15 3.01
N VAL A 172 2.92 16.09 2.23
CA VAL A 172 1.48 16.17 1.88
C VAL A 172 1.04 14.93 1.10
N VAL A 173 1.80 14.54 0.07
CA VAL A 173 1.49 13.37 -0.77
C VAL A 173 1.50 12.09 0.07
N VAL A 174 2.54 11.88 0.91
CA VAL A 174 2.65 10.70 1.77
C VAL A 174 1.44 10.60 2.73
N SER A 175 1.05 11.71 3.36
CA SER A 175 -0.11 11.72 4.28
C SER A 175 -1.42 11.40 3.54
N ILE A 176 -1.66 11.99 2.38
CA ILE A 176 -2.87 11.72 1.60
C ILE A 176 -2.92 10.25 1.16
N MET A 177 -1.80 9.72 0.66
CA MET A 177 -1.72 8.31 0.22
C MET A 177 -1.84 7.33 1.38
N GLY A 178 -1.30 7.67 2.57
CA GLY A 178 -1.49 6.89 3.79
C GLY A 178 -2.97 6.78 4.18
N VAL A 179 -3.67 7.92 4.21
CA VAL A 179 -5.13 7.93 4.51
C VAL A 179 -5.92 7.14 3.48
N PHE A 180 -5.56 7.25 2.18
CA PHE A 180 -6.20 6.48 1.12
C PHE A 180 -5.98 4.96 1.31
N GLY A 181 -4.74 4.54 1.62
CA GLY A 181 -4.41 3.14 1.91
C GLY A 181 -5.22 2.58 3.07
N ASP A 182 -5.35 3.32 4.17
CA ASP A 182 -6.15 2.97 5.33
C ASP A 182 -7.66 2.82 5.01
N LEU A 183 -8.19 3.72 4.17
CA LEU A 183 -9.59 3.64 3.73
C LEU A 183 -9.82 2.41 2.85
N LEU A 184 -8.87 2.10 1.97
CA LEU A 184 -8.90 0.90 1.13
C LEU A 184 -8.88 -0.36 1.99
N GLU A 185 -7.97 -0.45 2.97
CA GLU A 185 -7.91 -1.56 3.91
C GLU A 185 -9.21 -1.69 4.72
N SER A 186 -9.75 -0.57 5.21
CA SER A 186 -11.02 -0.54 5.95
C SER A 186 -12.20 -1.01 5.10
N ARG A 187 -12.12 -0.90 3.79
CA ARG A 187 -13.12 -1.39 2.83
C ARG A 187 -13.00 -2.90 2.57
N ILE A 188 -11.77 -3.43 2.61
CA ILE A 188 -11.48 -4.86 2.39
C ILE A 188 -11.85 -5.67 3.64
N LYS A 189 -11.60 -5.16 4.84
CA LYS A 189 -11.87 -5.84 6.13
C LYS A 189 -13.32 -6.29 6.37
N PRO A 190 -14.40 -5.54 6.05
CA PRO A 190 -15.77 -5.97 6.30
C PRO A 190 -16.16 -7.28 5.64
N VAL A 191 -15.54 -7.61 4.51
CA VAL A 191 -15.73 -8.88 3.81
C VAL A 191 -15.35 -10.06 4.71
N SER A 192 -14.33 -9.91 5.58
CA SER A 192 -13.91 -10.93 6.54
C SER A 192 -14.87 -11.09 7.73
N TYR A 193 -15.50 -9.99 8.21
CA TYR A 193 -16.32 -10.03 9.44
C TYR A 193 -17.77 -10.43 9.22
N THR A 194 -18.33 -10.22 8.04
CA THR A 194 -19.72 -10.59 7.73
C THR A 194 -19.94 -12.10 7.78
N HIS A 195 -18.92 -12.89 7.42
CA HIS A 195 -19.00 -14.36 7.45
C HIS A 195 -18.71 -15.00 8.83
N LEU A 196 -17.99 -14.30 9.72
CA LEU A 196 -17.72 -14.79 11.08
C LEU A 196 -18.89 -14.59 12.06
N ARG A 197 -19.87 -13.74 11.72
CA ARG A 197 -21.11 -13.53 12.52
C ARG A 197 -22.28 -14.42 12.15
N ALA A 198 -22.15 -15.23 11.10
CA ALA A 198 -23.23 -16.11 10.61
C ALA A 198 -23.15 -17.55 11.16
N HIS A 199 -22.29 -17.81 12.17
CA HIS A 199 -22.20 -19.10 12.88
C HIS A 199 -22.37 -18.92 14.36
#